data_a96339bacf2461c69b82e46845d26ffe
#
_entry.id   a96339bacf2461c69b82e46845d26ffe
#
_cell.length_a   1.000
_cell.length_b   1.000
_cell.length_c   1.000
_cell.angle_alpha   90.00
_cell.angle_beta   90.00
_cell.angle_gamma   90.00
#
_symmetry.space_group_name_H-M   'P 1'
#
loop_
_entity.id
_entity.type
_entity.pdbx_description
1 polymer ?
#
loop_
_entity_poly.entity_id
_entity_poly.type
_entity_poly.pdbx_seq_one_letter_code
_entity_poly.pdbx_strand_id
1 'polypeptide(L)'
;MSLENTLTDIVNRLRQGRFPNEQAISQGIVLRVLQELGWDTWDTTIVWPEFKTGEGRVDFALCHPPSKPADFIEVKQPGKAEESVRQALEYAFHTVVPFVVLTDGRTWIFYLPAEQGSYEDRRVHKLDLYERSPAEASEILCRYLERSRVESGEALETARKEYRSRNRRSQARAAIPEA
;
A
#
# COMPACT_ATOMS: atom_id res chain seq x y z
N MET A 1 2.64 5.32 21.21
CA MET A 1 1.54 4.34 21.02
C MET A 1 2.01 3.31 20.03
N SER A 2 1.73 2.04 20.22
CA SER A 2 2.13 0.99 19.28
C SER A 2 1.25 1.01 18.02
N LEU A 3 1.74 0.44 16.93
CA LEU A 3 0.94 0.28 15.71
C LEU A 3 -0.33 -0.54 15.98
N GLU A 4 -0.23 -1.61 16.77
CA GLU A 4 -1.40 -2.42 17.11
C GLU A 4 -2.48 -1.61 17.83
N ASN A 5 -2.11 -0.79 18.79
CA ASN A 5 -3.04 0.09 19.48
C ASN A 5 -3.65 1.13 18.54
N THR A 6 -2.85 1.70 17.67
CA THR A 6 -3.32 2.63 16.63
C THR A 6 -4.32 1.96 15.69
N LEU A 7 -4.05 0.74 15.24
CA LEU A 7 -4.97 -0.01 14.38
C LEU A 7 -6.28 -0.34 15.08
N THR A 8 -6.23 -0.69 16.36
CA THR A 8 -7.43 -0.92 17.17
C THR A 8 -8.31 0.33 17.23
N ASP A 9 -7.70 1.48 17.49
CA ASP A 9 -8.42 2.77 17.51
C ASP A 9 -9.01 3.11 16.15
N ILE A 10 -8.22 2.93 15.07
CA ILE A 10 -8.68 3.18 13.70
C ILE A 10 -9.90 2.31 13.36
N VAL A 11 -9.85 1.01 13.65
CA VAL A 11 -10.98 0.09 13.38
C VAL A 11 -12.22 0.53 14.13
N ASN A 12 -12.09 0.90 15.42
CA ASN A 12 -13.21 1.39 16.19
C ASN A 12 -13.84 2.64 15.58
N ARG A 13 -13.02 3.59 15.12
CA ARG A 13 -13.50 4.81 14.47
C ARG A 13 -14.10 4.54 13.08
N LEU A 14 -13.54 3.60 12.34
CA LEU A 14 -14.11 3.16 11.06
C LEU A 14 -15.52 2.60 11.25
N ARG A 15 -15.72 1.77 12.28
CA ARG A 15 -17.03 1.19 12.61
C ARG A 15 -18.04 2.26 13.03
N GLN A 16 -17.58 3.38 13.54
CA GLN A 16 -18.40 4.53 13.91
C GLN A 16 -18.66 5.49 12.76
N GLY A 17 -18.14 5.20 11.56
CA GLY A 17 -18.34 6.05 10.38
C GLY A 17 -17.66 7.40 10.44
N ARG A 18 -16.52 7.52 11.15
CA ARG A 18 -15.86 8.82 11.40
C ARG A 18 -14.99 9.33 10.26
N PHE A 19 -14.88 8.61 9.15
CA PHE A 19 -14.04 9.00 8.02
C PHE A 19 -14.92 9.18 6.77
N PRO A 20 -15.54 10.35 6.58
CA PRO A 20 -16.55 10.55 5.55
C PRO A 20 -15.99 10.72 4.12
N ASN A 21 -14.70 11.01 3.99
CA ASN A 21 -14.08 11.31 2.69
C ASN A 21 -12.61 10.94 2.66
N GLU A 22 -12.00 11.07 1.48
CA GLU A 22 -10.58 10.75 1.27
C GLU A 22 -9.64 11.59 2.13
N GLN A 23 -9.93 12.86 2.32
CA GLN A 23 -9.15 13.76 3.18
C GLN A 23 -9.12 13.28 4.63
N ALA A 24 -10.27 12.88 5.16
CA ALA A 24 -10.36 12.36 6.52
C ALA A 24 -9.58 11.05 6.67
N ILE A 25 -9.64 10.18 5.67
CA ILE A 25 -8.87 8.92 5.63
C ILE A 25 -7.38 9.22 5.57
N SER A 26 -6.95 10.12 4.70
CA SER A 26 -5.54 10.51 4.58
C SER A 26 -4.99 11.03 5.91
N GLN A 27 -5.67 11.99 6.51
CA GLN A 27 -5.22 12.63 7.74
C GLN A 27 -5.36 11.72 8.97
N GLY A 28 -6.49 11.07 9.12
CA GLY A 28 -6.84 10.33 10.34
C GLY A 28 -6.38 8.89 10.36
N ILE A 29 -6.08 8.31 9.21
CA ILE A 29 -5.66 6.90 9.10
C ILE A 29 -4.28 6.79 8.47
N VAL A 30 -4.11 7.22 7.22
CA VAL A 30 -2.88 6.95 6.45
C VAL A 30 -1.66 7.58 7.12
N LEU A 31 -1.71 8.86 7.43
CA LEU A 31 -0.59 9.55 8.08
C LEU A 31 -0.29 9.00 9.48
N ARG A 32 -1.32 8.61 10.24
CA ARG A 32 -1.12 7.96 11.55
C ARG A 32 -0.38 6.64 11.40
N VAL A 33 -0.81 5.79 10.46
CA VAL A 33 -0.18 4.49 10.21
C VAL A 33 1.27 4.70 9.75
N LEU A 34 1.52 5.61 8.82
CA LEU A 34 2.87 5.91 8.34
C LEU A 34 3.78 6.38 9.47
N GLN A 35 3.28 7.22 10.36
CA GLN A 35 4.04 7.70 11.51
C GLN A 35 4.45 6.55 12.43
N GLU A 36 3.53 5.62 12.73
CA GLU A 36 3.84 4.44 13.53
C GLU A 36 4.82 3.47 12.80
N LEU A 37 4.86 3.52 11.48
CA LEU A 37 5.80 2.75 10.66
C LEU A 37 7.19 3.43 10.52
N GLY A 38 7.40 4.56 11.19
CA GLY A 38 8.69 5.24 11.25
C GLY A 38 8.86 6.36 10.24
N TRP A 39 7.84 6.68 9.44
CA TRP A 39 7.93 7.76 8.47
C TRP A 39 7.77 9.13 9.14
N ASP A 40 8.64 10.07 8.75
CA ASP A 40 8.53 11.46 9.19
C ASP A 40 7.48 12.19 8.35
N THR A 41 6.26 12.18 8.83
CA THR A 41 5.12 12.80 8.12
C THR A 41 5.18 14.34 8.12
N TRP A 42 6.08 14.93 8.87
CA TRP A 42 6.33 16.37 8.89
C TRP A 42 7.36 16.80 7.84
N ASP A 43 8.18 15.88 7.36
CA ASP A 43 9.15 16.15 6.29
C ASP A 43 8.54 15.80 4.94
N THR A 44 8.13 16.83 4.20
CA THR A 44 7.46 16.66 2.91
C THR A 44 8.39 16.19 1.77
N THR A 45 9.69 16.09 2.02
CA THR A 45 10.63 15.44 1.09
C THR A 45 10.71 13.94 1.31
N ILE A 46 10.22 13.44 2.44
CA ILE A 46 10.17 12.03 2.82
C ILE A 46 8.77 11.45 2.61
N VAL A 47 7.75 12.13 3.12
CA VAL A 47 6.34 11.81 2.85
C VAL A 47 5.76 12.98 2.05
N TRP A 48 5.82 12.85 0.73
CA TRP A 48 5.48 13.93 -0.19
C TRP A 48 3.99 13.91 -0.50
N PRO A 49 3.19 14.85 0.04
CA PRO A 49 1.76 14.89 -0.22
C PRO A 49 1.48 15.41 -1.63
N GLU A 50 0.45 14.88 -2.25
CA GLU A 50 0.01 15.30 -3.58
C GLU A 50 1.14 15.33 -4.61
N PHE A 51 1.91 14.25 -4.65
CA PHE A 51 3.01 14.10 -5.60
C PHE A 51 2.47 14.15 -7.04
N LYS A 52 3.09 15.01 -7.85
CA LYS A 52 2.64 15.23 -9.23
C LYS A 52 3.83 15.31 -10.16
N THR A 53 3.77 14.56 -11.26
CA THR A 53 4.73 14.65 -12.37
C THR A 53 3.96 14.47 -13.66
N GLY A 54 4.11 15.43 -14.61
CA GLY A 54 3.32 15.40 -15.84
C GLY A 54 1.83 15.56 -15.57
N GLU A 55 1.03 14.67 -16.11
CA GLU A 55 -0.44 14.67 -15.94
C GLU A 55 -0.93 13.82 -14.77
N GLY A 56 -0.06 12.97 -14.23
CA GLY A 56 -0.41 12.06 -13.14
C GLY A 56 -0.23 12.67 -11.75
N ARG A 57 -0.99 12.17 -10.79
CA ARG A 57 -0.90 12.56 -9.38
C ARG A 57 -1.21 11.38 -8.49
N VAL A 58 -0.54 11.30 -7.35
CA VAL A 58 -0.89 10.37 -6.26
C VAL A 58 -0.97 11.14 -4.94
N ASP A 59 -1.72 10.62 -3.99
CA ASP A 59 -1.94 11.30 -2.71
C ASP A 59 -0.66 11.42 -1.89
N PHE A 60 0.17 10.39 -1.87
CA PHE A 60 1.46 10.42 -1.18
C PHE A 60 2.53 9.66 -1.97
N ALA A 61 3.74 10.20 -1.96
CA ALA A 61 4.94 9.46 -2.34
C ALA A 61 5.82 9.30 -1.11
N LEU A 62 6.20 8.06 -0.81
CA LEU A 62 7.21 7.77 0.20
C LEU A 62 8.56 7.80 -0.47
N CYS A 63 9.48 8.63 0.02
CA CYS A 63 10.74 8.91 -0.65
C CYS A 63 11.95 8.37 0.10
N HIS A 64 12.90 7.82 -0.64
CA HIS A 64 14.22 7.44 -0.16
C HIS A 64 15.18 7.33 -1.36
N PRO A 65 16.30 8.08 -1.40
CA PRO A 65 16.60 9.23 -0.54
C PRO A 65 15.56 10.36 -0.67
N PRO A 66 15.65 11.43 0.13
CA PRO A 66 14.67 12.51 0.08
C PRO A 66 14.38 12.99 -1.34
N SER A 67 13.12 13.27 -1.62
CA SER A 67 12.59 13.71 -2.92
C SER A 67 12.64 12.67 -4.04
N LYS A 68 13.04 11.43 -3.76
CA LYS A 68 13.02 10.33 -4.74
C LYS A 68 11.96 9.30 -4.35
N PRO A 69 10.81 9.26 -5.05
CA PRO A 69 9.75 8.30 -4.74
C PRO A 69 10.20 6.84 -4.82
N ALA A 70 9.95 6.08 -3.76
CA ALA A 70 10.12 4.64 -3.69
C ALA A 70 8.76 3.91 -3.74
N ASP A 71 7.74 4.48 -3.10
CA ASP A 71 6.39 3.95 -3.05
C ASP A 71 5.39 5.06 -3.36
N PHE A 72 4.30 4.71 -4.04
CA PHE A 72 3.13 5.57 -4.16
C PHE A 72 1.99 5.04 -3.29
N ILE A 73 1.24 5.96 -2.67
CA ILE A 73 0.02 5.65 -1.93
C ILE A 73 -1.12 6.46 -2.51
N GLU A 74 -2.17 5.78 -2.93
CA GLU A 74 -3.40 6.40 -3.41
C GLU A 74 -4.53 6.09 -2.42
N VAL A 75 -5.25 7.13 -2.00
CA VAL A 75 -6.32 7.05 -1.02
C VAL A 75 -7.67 7.19 -1.72
N LYS A 76 -8.59 6.31 -1.42
CA LYS A 76 -9.94 6.28 -1.99
C LYS A 76 -11.00 6.39 -0.90
N GLN A 77 -12.21 6.70 -1.31
CA GLN A 77 -13.37 6.73 -0.42
C GLN A 77 -13.65 5.35 0.16
N PRO A 78 -14.32 5.27 1.31
CA PRO A 78 -14.67 3.98 1.91
C PRO A 78 -15.37 3.05 0.92
N GLY A 79 -14.90 1.81 0.85
CA GLY A 79 -15.41 0.79 -0.06
C GLY A 79 -14.89 0.88 -1.50
N LYS A 80 -14.02 1.85 -1.82
CA LYS A 80 -13.52 2.09 -3.18
C LYS A 80 -12.01 1.94 -3.33
N ALA A 81 -11.39 1.13 -2.47
CA ALA A 81 -9.93 0.95 -2.49
C ALA A 81 -9.39 0.52 -3.86
N GLU A 82 -10.14 -0.27 -4.62
CA GLU A 82 -9.73 -0.78 -5.92
C GLU A 82 -10.13 0.11 -7.10
N GLU A 83 -10.77 1.24 -6.84
CA GLU A 83 -11.12 2.20 -7.88
C GLU A 83 -9.85 2.83 -8.46
N SER A 84 -9.76 2.88 -9.79
CA SER A 84 -8.60 3.46 -10.49
C SER A 84 -7.27 2.72 -10.29
N VAL A 85 -7.28 1.44 -9.95
CA VAL A 85 -6.07 0.60 -9.83
C VAL A 85 -5.20 0.74 -11.06
N ARG A 86 -5.80 0.59 -12.25
CA ARG A 86 -5.10 0.64 -13.53
C ARG A 86 -4.34 1.94 -13.70
N GLN A 87 -4.98 3.07 -13.43
CA GLN A 87 -4.35 4.39 -13.56
C GLN A 87 -3.17 4.56 -12.60
N ALA A 88 -3.32 4.11 -11.35
CA ALA A 88 -2.25 4.19 -10.35
C ALA A 88 -1.04 3.34 -10.77
N LEU A 89 -1.27 2.13 -11.26
CA LEU A 89 -0.19 1.25 -11.71
C LEU A 89 0.50 1.78 -12.97
N GLU A 90 -0.25 2.31 -13.93
CA GLU A 90 0.31 2.93 -15.14
C GLU A 90 1.17 4.14 -14.78
N TYR A 91 0.69 4.99 -13.90
CA TYR A 91 1.44 6.16 -13.46
C TYR A 91 2.75 5.76 -12.76
N ALA A 92 2.70 4.79 -11.86
CA ALA A 92 3.89 4.28 -11.17
C ALA A 92 4.88 3.65 -12.17
N PHE A 93 4.39 2.91 -13.13
CA PHE A 93 5.23 2.31 -14.17
C PHE A 93 5.96 3.38 -14.98
N HIS A 94 5.26 4.40 -15.44
CA HIS A 94 5.85 5.48 -16.25
C HIS A 94 6.81 6.37 -15.44
N THR A 95 6.58 6.53 -14.15
CA THR A 95 7.46 7.32 -13.27
C THR A 95 8.56 6.46 -12.64
N VAL A 96 8.60 5.17 -12.96
CA VAL A 96 9.60 4.19 -12.47
C VAL A 96 9.58 4.07 -10.94
N VAL A 97 8.38 4.02 -10.37
CA VAL A 97 8.18 3.77 -8.95
C VAL A 97 7.80 2.30 -8.77
N PRO A 98 8.59 1.51 -8.02
CA PRO A 98 8.47 0.06 -8.02
C PRO A 98 7.33 -0.52 -7.17
N PHE A 99 6.66 0.29 -6.34
CA PHE A 99 5.66 -0.21 -5.39
C PHE A 99 4.50 0.75 -5.25
N VAL A 100 3.28 0.21 -5.24
CA VAL A 100 2.04 1.00 -5.12
C VAL A 100 1.16 0.42 -4.03
N VAL A 101 0.60 1.30 -3.20
CA VAL A 101 -0.40 0.97 -2.19
C VAL A 101 -1.69 1.71 -2.49
N LEU A 102 -2.79 0.98 -2.54
CA LEU A 102 -4.12 1.55 -2.60
C LEU A 102 -4.82 1.30 -1.28
N THR A 103 -5.51 2.31 -0.75
CA THR A 103 -6.23 2.16 0.51
C THR A 103 -7.47 3.04 0.57
N ASP A 104 -8.51 2.51 1.22
CA ASP A 104 -9.68 3.27 1.67
C ASP A 104 -9.69 3.45 3.20
N GLY A 105 -8.56 3.19 3.85
CA GLY A 105 -8.41 3.22 5.31
C GLY A 105 -8.67 1.88 5.97
N ARG A 106 -9.65 1.12 5.51
CA ARG A 106 -9.96 -0.24 5.99
C ARG A 106 -9.16 -1.29 5.23
N THR A 107 -9.17 -1.20 3.90
CA THR A 107 -8.48 -2.15 3.01
C THR A 107 -7.19 -1.52 2.52
N TRP A 108 -6.11 -2.28 2.58
CA TRP A 108 -4.78 -1.89 2.10
C TRP A 108 -4.31 -2.92 1.09
N ILE A 109 -4.02 -2.49 -0.13
CA ILE A 109 -3.69 -3.38 -1.23
C ILE A 109 -2.35 -2.98 -1.82
N PHE A 110 -1.46 -3.96 -1.98
CA PHE A 110 -0.06 -3.77 -2.37
C PHE A 110 0.18 -4.34 -3.76
N TYR A 111 0.84 -3.55 -4.63
CA TYR A 111 1.07 -3.90 -6.02
C TYR A 111 2.51 -3.69 -6.46
N LEU A 112 2.93 -4.50 -7.44
CA LEU A 112 4.20 -4.34 -8.16
C LEU A 112 3.92 -3.89 -9.59
N PRO A 113 3.98 -2.58 -9.89
CA PRO A 113 3.57 -2.06 -11.20
C PRO A 113 4.43 -2.52 -12.38
N ALA A 114 5.69 -2.87 -12.13
CA ALA A 114 6.61 -3.30 -13.19
C ALA A 114 6.52 -4.78 -13.55
N GLU A 115 5.78 -5.58 -12.76
CA GLU A 115 5.65 -7.01 -13.03
C GLU A 115 4.62 -7.26 -14.14
N GLN A 116 4.67 -8.46 -14.72
CA GLN A 116 3.81 -8.85 -15.84
C GLN A 116 2.45 -9.37 -15.37
N GLY A 117 1.47 -9.24 -16.24
CA GLY A 117 0.11 -9.73 -16.02
C GLY A 117 -0.90 -8.61 -15.87
N SER A 118 -2.15 -9.00 -15.57
CA SER A 118 -3.21 -8.04 -15.23
C SER A 118 -2.87 -7.32 -13.94
N TYR A 119 -3.61 -6.26 -13.60
CA TYR A 119 -3.39 -5.61 -12.30
C TYR A 119 -3.68 -6.56 -11.13
N GLU A 120 -4.60 -7.51 -11.27
CA GLU A 120 -4.84 -8.54 -10.25
C GLU A 120 -3.63 -9.46 -10.07
N ASP A 121 -2.96 -9.83 -11.15
CA ASP A 121 -1.75 -10.66 -11.11
C ASP A 121 -0.60 -9.95 -10.41
N ARG A 122 -0.53 -8.62 -10.54
CA ARG A 122 0.51 -7.78 -9.94
C ARG A 122 0.23 -7.40 -8.48
N ARG A 123 -0.91 -7.81 -7.96
CA ARG A 123 -1.25 -7.64 -6.55
C ARG A 123 -0.45 -8.61 -5.69
N VAL A 124 0.28 -8.06 -4.73
CA VAL A 124 1.09 -8.85 -3.78
C VAL A 124 0.25 -9.33 -2.61
N HIS A 125 -0.55 -8.45 -2.02
CA HIS A 125 -1.35 -8.73 -0.84
C HIS A 125 -2.53 -7.79 -0.74
N LYS A 126 -3.62 -8.25 -0.14
CA LYS A 126 -4.79 -7.45 0.18
C LYS A 126 -5.10 -7.64 1.67
N LEU A 127 -4.97 -6.58 2.44
CA LEU A 127 -5.23 -6.55 3.88
C LEU A 127 -6.56 -5.86 4.15
N ASP A 128 -7.48 -6.55 4.83
CA ASP A 128 -8.70 -5.95 5.35
C ASP A 128 -8.58 -5.88 6.88
N LEU A 129 -8.58 -4.67 7.43
CA LEU A 129 -8.41 -4.46 8.87
C LEU A 129 -9.56 -5.07 9.71
N TYR A 130 -10.73 -5.34 9.10
CA TYR A 130 -11.84 -5.98 9.79
C TYR A 130 -11.67 -7.50 9.88
N GLU A 131 -10.88 -8.09 8.99
CA GLU A 131 -10.71 -9.56 8.90
C GLU A 131 -9.45 -10.07 9.59
N ARG A 132 -8.59 -9.18 10.07
CA ARG A 132 -7.33 -9.53 10.73
C ARG A 132 -7.28 -8.95 12.13
N SER A 133 -6.61 -9.64 13.04
CA SER A 133 -6.30 -9.09 14.34
C SER A 133 -5.35 -7.89 14.19
N PRO A 134 -5.33 -6.95 15.16
CA PRO A 134 -4.36 -5.86 15.12
C PRO A 134 -2.91 -6.33 15.03
N ALA A 135 -2.56 -7.45 15.67
CA ALA A 135 -1.22 -8.04 15.59
C ALA A 135 -0.87 -8.51 14.18
N GLU A 136 -1.78 -9.24 13.53
CA GLU A 136 -1.59 -9.71 12.15
C GLU A 136 -1.52 -8.55 11.17
N ALA A 137 -2.42 -7.57 11.29
CA ALA A 137 -2.43 -6.39 10.43
C ALA A 137 -1.15 -5.57 10.59
N SER A 138 -0.68 -5.39 11.84
CA SER A 138 0.58 -4.72 12.13
C SER A 138 1.76 -5.41 11.44
N GLU A 139 1.82 -6.73 11.52
CA GLU A 139 2.88 -7.51 10.88
C GLU A 139 2.89 -7.31 9.36
N ILE A 140 1.72 -7.34 8.73
CA ILE A 140 1.59 -7.16 7.27
C ILE A 140 2.01 -5.74 6.86
N LEU A 141 1.54 -4.72 7.57
CA LEU A 141 1.91 -3.34 7.29
C LEU A 141 3.42 -3.10 7.48
N CYS A 142 4.02 -3.64 8.52
CA CYS A 142 5.46 -3.57 8.73
C CYS A 142 6.23 -4.24 7.61
N ARG A 143 5.78 -5.40 7.17
CA ARG A 143 6.44 -6.17 6.11
C ARG A 143 6.63 -5.36 4.82
N TYR A 144 5.62 -4.60 4.44
CA TYR A 144 5.60 -3.91 3.16
C TYR A 144 5.86 -2.39 3.25
N LEU A 145 5.64 -1.77 4.41
CA LEU A 145 5.65 -0.31 4.52
C LEU A 145 6.52 0.25 5.65
N GLU A 146 7.08 -0.58 6.53
CA GLU A 146 7.96 -0.05 7.57
C GLU A 146 9.15 0.68 6.94
N ARG A 147 9.42 1.91 7.39
CA ARG A 147 10.43 2.78 6.78
C ARG A 147 11.79 2.10 6.61
N SER A 148 12.28 1.45 7.65
CA SER A 148 13.58 0.77 7.60
C SER A 148 13.63 -0.31 6.54
N ARG A 149 12.55 -1.04 6.35
CA ARG A 149 12.46 -2.11 5.35
C ARG A 149 12.31 -1.57 3.92
N VAL A 150 11.61 -0.46 3.76
CA VAL A 150 11.53 0.22 2.46
C VAL A 150 12.89 0.79 2.08
N GLU A 151 13.53 1.51 2.99
CA GLU A 151 14.83 2.14 2.75
C GLU A 151 15.95 1.12 2.48
N SER A 152 15.94 -0.04 3.14
CA SER A 152 16.91 -1.11 2.92
C SER A 152 16.67 -1.92 1.65
N GLY A 153 15.49 -1.82 1.05
CA GLY A 153 15.08 -2.65 -0.08
C GLY A 153 14.44 -3.98 0.33
N GLU A 154 14.38 -4.30 1.61
CA GLU A 154 13.80 -5.57 2.11
C GLU A 154 12.33 -5.69 1.77
N ALA A 155 11.54 -4.61 1.93
CA ALA A 155 10.11 -4.64 1.65
C ALA A 155 9.84 -4.98 0.18
N LEU A 156 10.56 -4.36 -0.74
CA LEU A 156 10.41 -4.63 -2.17
C LEU A 156 10.84 -6.05 -2.53
N GLU A 157 11.93 -6.53 -1.97
CA GLU A 157 12.40 -7.90 -2.19
C GLU A 157 11.39 -8.93 -1.68
N THR A 158 10.81 -8.70 -0.50
CA THR A 158 9.76 -9.55 0.06
C THR A 158 8.53 -9.59 -0.85
N ALA A 159 8.10 -8.43 -1.36
CA ALA A 159 6.97 -8.33 -2.29
C ALA A 159 7.25 -9.10 -3.59
N ARG A 160 8.44 -8.97 -4.14
CA ARG A 160 8.85 -9.70 -5.36
C ARG A 160 8.88 -11.20 -5.16
N LYS A 161 9.35 -11.67 -4.01
CA LYS A 161 9.33 -13.11 -3.66
C LYS A 161 7.91 -13.64 -3.58
N GLU A 162 7.01 -12.90 -2.95
CA GLU A 162 5.60 -13.27 -2.85
C GLU A 162 4.94 -13.34 -4.22
N TYR A 163 5.18 -12.37 -5.08
CA TYR A 163 4.69 -12.37 -6.45
C TYR A 163 5.19 -13.60 -7.22
N ARG A 164 6.48 -13.89 -7.17
CA ARG A 164 7.07 -15.05 -7.86
C ARG A 164 6.50 -16.38 -7.34
N SER A 165 6.31 -16.51 -6.05
CA SER A 165 5.72 -17.69 -5.43
C SER A 165 4.28 -17.91 -5.90
N ARG A 166 3.47 -16.87 -5.92
CA ARG A 166 2.08 -16.94 -6.41
C ARG A 166 2.03 -17.28 -7.89
N ASN A 167 2.89 -16.68 -8.70
CA ASN A 167 2.95 -16.93 -10.13
C ASN A 167 3.31 -18.38 -10.43
N ARG A 168 4.29 -18.95 -9.70
CA ARG A 168 4.65 -20.38 -9.82
C ARG A 168 3.49 -21.29 -9.43
N ARG A 169 2.77 -21.00 -8.37
CA ARG A 169 1.58 -21.77 -7.96
C ARG A 169 0.47 -21.71 -9.01
N SER A 170 0.24 -20.56 -9.59
CA SER A 170 -0.74 -20.38 -10.66
C SER A 170 -0.37 -21.18 -11.90
N GLN A 171 0.89 -21.15 -12.31
CA GLN A 171 1.39 -21.95 -13.44
C GLN A 171 1.31 -23.45 -13.17
N ALA A 172 1.63 -23.90 -11.98
CA ALA A 172 1.51 -25.29 -11.58
C ALA A 172 0.08 -25.79 -11.63
N ARG A 173 -0.90 -24.98 -11.17
CA ARG A 173 -2.33 -25.29 -11.25
C ARG A 173 -2.81 -25.38 -12.69
N ALA A 174 -2.38 -24.47 -13.56
CA ALA A 174 -2.74 -24.48 -14.98
C ALA A 174 -2.17 -25.68 -15.72
N ALA A 175 -1.04 -26.24 -15.26
CA ALA A 175 -0.39 -27.40 -15.85
C ALA A 175 -0.96 -28.75 -15.39
N ILE A 176 -1.87 -28.78 -14.39
CA ILE A 176 -2.51 -30.02 -13.93
C ILE A 176 -3.58 -30.42 -14.95
N PRO A 177 -3.48 -31.62 -15.59
CA PRO A 177 -4.48 -32.07 -16.55
C PRO A 177 -5.82 -32.31 -15.86
N GLU A 178 -6.90 -31.90 -16.50
CA GLU A 178 -8.25 -32.28 -16.06
C GLU A 178 -8.42 -33.79 -16.18
N ALA A 179 -8.84 -34.39 -15.10
CA ALA A 179 -9.06 -35.84 -15.08
C ALA A 179 -10.35 -36.23 -15.83
#